data_1487546d6578513fdb77ef6b64b81545
#
_entry.id   1487546d6578513fdb77ef6b64b81545
#
_cell.length_a   1.000
_cell.length_b   1.000
_cell.length_c   1.000
_cell.angle_alpha   90.00
_cell.angle_beta   90.00
_cell.angle_gamma   90.00
#
_symmetry.space_group_name_H-M   'P 1'
#
loop_
_entity.id
_entity.type
_entity.pdbx_description
1 polymer ?
#
loop_
_entity_poly.entity_id
_entity_poly.type
_entity_poly.pdbx_seq_one_letter_code
_entity_poly.pdbx_strand_id
1 'polypeptide(L)'
;VASVITFVVKDWVDAVAIFAVVLVNAIFGFIQESKAEKAIEALARTISTVATVIRTGRTQRISASDLVPGDLVTLQAGDRVPADLRLVESRDLQVSESALTGESLPVQKEASLIITHDVGLADRKNMAYTSTLVTYGQAMGVVIAIGDTTEIGRISQLISTARELETPLTRKITRFGHILLYAILGLASVAFLVDTLYKKPLTDAFMAAITLAVSAIPEGLPAAVTIILAIGVSRMARRRAIIRKLPAVETLGSTTIICSDKTGTLTQNQMAVQQIIAGE
;
A
#
# COMPACT_ATOMS: atom_id res chain seq x y z
N VAL A 1 21.22 23.72 6.83
CA VAL A 1 21.31 25.11 7.33
C VAL A 1 22.45 25.23 8.32
N ALA A 2 22.50 24.42 9.41
CA ALA A 2 23.57 24.49 10.41
C ALA A 2 24.98 24.37 9.79
N SER A 3 25.21 23.35 8.93
CA SER A 3 26.50 23.16 8.23
C SER A 3 26.90 24.36 7.33
N VAL A 4 25.93 25.05 6.73
CA VAL A 4 26.21 26.24 5.92
C VAL A 4 26.60 27.43 6.81
N ILE A 5 25.97 27.58 7.98
CA ILE A 5 26.26 28.64 8.92
C ILE A 5 27.67 28.45 9.52
N THR A 6 28.00 27.22 9.96
CA THR A 6 29.34 26.91 10.48
C THR A 6 30.42 27.07 9.44
N PHE A 7 30.12 26.76 8.18
CA PHE A 7 31.03 27.03 7.05
C PHE A 7 31.31 28.52 6.85
N VAL A 8 30.27 29.37 6.93
CA VAL A 8 30.40 30.83 6.79
C VAL A 8 31.18 31.44 7.95
N VAL A 9 31.06 30.89 9.16
CA VAL A 9 31.80 31.34 10.34
C VAL A 9 33.25 30.84 10.36
N LYS A 10 33.69 30.10 9.32
CA LYS A 10 35.03 29.54 9.13
C LYS A 10 35.40 28.40 10.09
N ASP A 11 34.42 27.77 10.72
CA ASP A 11 34.62 26.55 11.51
C ASP A 11 34.47 25.33 10.60
N TRP A 12 35.52 25.02 9.86
CA TRP A 12 35.53 24.00 8.80
C TRP A 12 35.37 22.58 9.38
N VAL A 13 35.85 22.34 10.61
CA VAL A 13 35.82 21.01 11.20
C VAL A 13 34.39 20.64 11.58
N ASP A 14 33.68 21.51 12.24
CA ASP A 14 32.28 21.27 12.63
C ASP A 14 31.34 21.27 11.40
N ALA A 15 31.59 22.15 10.42
CA ALA A 15 30.83 22.16 9.18
C ALA A 15 30.92 20.82 8.43
N VAL A 16 32.13 20.24 8.31
CA VAL A 16 32.37 18.96 7.64
C VAL A 16 31.78 17.81 8.48
N ALA A 17 31.90 17.83 9.80
CA ALA A 17 31.34 16.80 10.67
C ALA A 17 29.81 16.75 10.57
N ILE A 18 29.14 17.90 10.66
CA ILE A 18 27.67 17.98 10.53
C ILE A 18 27.23 17.50 9.12
N PHE A 19 27.94 17.93 8.08
CA PHE A 19 27.62 17.51 6.70
C PHE A 19 27.80 15.99 6.51
N ALA A 20 28.88 15.42 7.08
CA ALA A 20 29.14 13.99 6.99
C ALA A 20 28.05 13.16 7.70
N VAL A 21 27.59 13.58 8.89
CA VAL A 21 26.49 12.91 9.60
C VAL A 21 25.18 12.97 8.80
N VAL A 22 24.85 14.13 8.25
CA VAL A 22 23.65 14.28 7.41
C VAL A 22 23.73 13.39 6.17
N LEU A 23 24.89 13.34 5.53
CA LEU A 23 25.12 12.50 4.34
C LEU A 23 24.99 11.02 4.67
N VAL A 24 25.60 10.56 5.75
CA VAL A 24 25.50 9.17 6.23
C VAL A 24 24.06 8.81 6.52
N ASN A 25 23.32 9.66 7.24
CA ASN A 25 21.90 9.43 7.53
C ASN A 25 21.03 9.37 6.26
N ALA A 26 21.28 10.25 5.29
CA ALA A 26 20.58 10.26 4.02
C ALA A 26 20.84 8.96 3.21
N ILE A 27 22.11 8.51 3.16
CA ILE A 27 22.49 7.26 2.50
C ILE A 27 21.84 6.06 3.18
N PHE A 28 21.86 6.00 4.51
CA PHE A 28 21.22 4.91 5.27
C PHE A 28 19.71 4.87 5.05
N GLY A 29 19.04 6.03 5.11
CA GLY A 29 17.61 6.15 4.81
C GLY A 29 17.27 5.64 3.41
N PHE A 30 18.00 6.09 2.40
CA PHE A 30 17.82 5.65 1.01
C PHE A 30 18.02 4.13 0.82
N ILE A 31 19.06 3.56 1.44
CA ILE A 31 19.33 2.12 1.36
C ILE A 31 18.22 1.30 2.02
N GLN A 32 17.70 1.74 3.18
CA GLN A 32 16.61 1.04 3.87
C GLN A 32 15.31 1.09 3.07
N GLU A 33 14.95 2.26 2.55
CA GLU A 33 13.74 2.46 1.75
C GLU A 33 13.79 1.64 0.46
N SER A 34 14.89 1.71 -0.27
CA SER A 34 15.10 0.94 -1.51
C SER A 34 15.07 -0.59 -1.30
N LYS A 35 15.55 -1.10 -0.16
CA LYS A 35 15.47 -2.53 0.15
C LYS A 35 14.04 -2.98 0.47
N ALA A 36 13.26 -2.14 1.15
CA ALA A 36 11.87 -2.43 1.46
C ALA A 36 11.00 -2.45 0.18
N GLU A 37 11.20 -1.50 -0.71
CA GLU A 37 10.51 -1.42 -2.00
C GLU A 37 10.79 -2.64 -2.90
N LYS A 38 12.07 -3.00 -3.05
CA LYS A 38 12.49 -4.17 -3.85
C LYS A 38 11.94 -5.50 -3.32
N ALA A 39 11.82 -5.65 -2.00
CA ALA A 39 11.25 -6.86 -1.41
C ALA A 39 9.75 -6.99 -1.71
N ILE A 40 9.01 -5.89 -1.72
CA ILE A 40 7.58 -5.85 -2.08
C ILE A 40 7.41 -6.14 -3.58
N GLU A 41 8.23 -5.53 -4.43
CA GLU A 41 8.18 -5.73 -5.88
C GLU A 41 8.53 -7.18 -6.29
N ALA A 42 9.50 -7.80 -5.63
CA ALA A 42 9.85 -9.21 -5.86
C ALA A 42 8.69 -10.16 -5.52
N LEU A 43 7.94 -9.89 -4.44
CA LEU A 43 6.73 -10.65 -4.09
C LEU A 43 5.60 -10.46 -5.13
N ALA A 44 5.41 -9.24 -5.63
CA ALA A 44 4.40 -8.94 -6.64
C ALA A 44 4.68 -9.66 -7.98
N ARG A 45 5.94 -9.79 -8.38
CA ARG A 45 6.35 -10.48 -9.62
C ARG A 45 6.17 -12.00 -9.58
N THR A 46 6.05 -12.61 -8.41
CA THR A 46 5.90 -14.07 -8.28
C THR A 46 4.51 -14.57 -8.68
N ILE A 47 3.53 -13.67 -8.83
CA ILE A 47 2.15 -13.99 -9.19
C ILE A 47 1.87 -13.48 -10.62
N SER A 48 2.59 -14.01 -11.61
CA SER A 48 2.26 -13.71 -13.01
C SER A 48 1.07 -14.56 -13.45
N THR A 49 -0.06 -13.92 -13.72
CA THR A 49 -1.21 -14.58 -14.35
C THR A 49 -0.90 -14.81 -15.82
N VAL A 50 -1.10 -16.04 -16.30
CA VAL A 50 -0.94 -16.43 -17.71
C VAL A 50 -2.31 -16.34 -18.36
N ALA A 51 -2.37 -15.80 -19.59
CA ALA A 51 -3.56 -15.74 -20.41
C ALA A 51 -3.41 -16.64 -21.64
N THR A 52 -4.47 -17.34 -22.02
CA THR A 52 -4.56 -18.07 -23.28
C THR A 52 -5.31 -17.23 -24.30
N VAL A 53 -4.61 -16.78 -25.33
CA VAL A 53 -5.16 -15.87 -26.36
C VAL A 53 -5.18 -16.53 -27.73
N ILE A 54 -6.10 -16.06 -28.58
CA ILE A 54 -6.15 -16.42 -30.00
C ILE A 54 -5.74 -15.19 -30.81
N ARG A 55 -4.54 -15.23 -31.39
CA ARG A 55 -4.02 -14.19 -32.29
C ARG A 55 -3.72 -14.81 -33.65
N THR A 56 -4.14 -14.17 -34.71
CA THR A 56 -3.95 -14.67 -36.11
C THR A 56 -4.40 -16.13 -36.30
N GLY A 57 -5.50 -16.52 -35.64
CA GLY A 57 -6.05 -17.89 -35.72
C GLY A 57 -5.26 -18.97 -34.96
N ARG A 58 -4.24 -18.57 -34.15
CA ARG A 58 -3.45 -19.50 -33.37
C ARG A 58 -3.62 -19.22 -31.88
N THR A 59 -3.81 -20.30 -31.11
CA THR A 59 -3.85 -20.24 -29.65
C THR A 59 -2.43 -20.13 -29.10
N GLN A 60 -2.21 -19.15 -28.23
CA GLN A 60 -0.92 -18.85 -27.58
C GLN A 60 -1.12 -18.60 -26.10
N ARG A 61 -0.15 -18.98 -25.28
CA ARG A 61 -0.10 -18.62 -23.86
C ARG A 61 0.87 -17.46 -23.68
N ILE A 62 0.37 -16.35 -23.16
CA ILE A 62 1.16 -15.13 -22.92
C ILE A 62 1.01 -14.68 -21.47
N SER A 63 1.89 -13.80 -21.03
CA SER A 63 1.68 -13.12 -19.74
C SER A 63 0.44 -12.22 -19.82
N ALA A 64 -0.35 -12.15 -18.75
CA ALA A 64 -1.49 -11.23 -18.69
C ALA A 64 -1.06 -9.75 -18.84
N SER A 65 0.20 -9.42 -18.54
CA SER A 65 0.77 -8.09 -18.79
C SER A 65 0.90 -7.72 -20.26
N ASP A 66 0.91 -8.72 -21.17
CA ASP A 66 1.08 -8.53 -22.62
C ASP A 66 -0.26 -8.50 -23.36
N LEU A 67 -1.37 -8.52 -22.61
CA LEU A 67 -2.72 -8.37 -23.18
C LEU A 67 -2.96 -6.95 -23.63
N VAL A 68 -3.67 -6.82 -24.74
CA VAL A 68 -4.14 -5.54 -25.26
C VAL A 68 -5.66 -5.58 -25.50
N PRO A 69 -6.36 -4.45 -25.39
CA PRO A 69 -7.77 -4.38 -25.76
C PRO A 69 -7.98 -4.87 -27.21
N GLY A 70 -8.97 -5.73 -27.39
CA GLY A 70 -9.25 -6.41 -28.65
C GLY A 70 -8.69 -7.84 -28.75
N ASP A 71 -7.81 -8.26 -27.85
CA ASP A 71 -7.38 -9.67 -27.80
C ASP A 71 -8.55 -10.61 -27.50
N LEU A 72 -8.54 -11.77 -28.13
CA LEU A 72 -9.50 -12.83 -27.88
C LEU A 72 -8.92 -13.82 -26.90
N VAL A 73 -9.51 -13.91 -25.71
CA VAL A 73 -9.05 -14.75 -24.59
C VAL A 73 -9.98 -15.95 -24.42
N THR A 74 -9.41 -17.13 -24.23
CA THR A 74 -10.15 -18.34 -23.85
C THR A 74 -10.02 -18.58 -22.36
N LEU A 75 -11.13 -18.94 -21.73
CA LEU A 75 -11.24 -19.25 -20.30
C LEU A 75 -11.74 -20.68 -20.12
N GLN A 76 -11.19 -21.37 -19.12
CA GLN A 76 -11.63 -22.69 -18.67
C GLN A 76 -11.65 -22.77 -17.14
N ALA A 77 -12.35 -23.78 -16.60
CA ALA A 77 -12.42 -23.98 -15.16
C ALA A 77 -11.02 -24.06 -14.54
N GLY A 78 -10.80 -23.30 -13.46
CA GLY A 78 -9.51 -23.13 -12.79
C GLY A 78 -8.71 -21.92 -13.25
N ASP A 79 -9.05 -21.27 -14.35
CA ASP A 79 -8.36 -20.07 -14.82
C ASP A 79 -8.77 -18.84 -13.98
N ARG A 80 -7.79 -17.96 -13.75
CA ARG A 80 -8.07 -16.58 -13.32
C ARG A 80 -8.29 -15.72 -14.54
N VAL A 81 -9.36 -14.96 -14.54
CA VAL A 81 -9.68 -13.99 -15.59
C VAL A 81 -8.57 -12.93 -15.64
N PRO A 82 -7.86 -12.78 -16.78
CA PRO A 82 -6.63 -11.98 -16.83
C PRO A 82 -6.87 -10.49 -17.08
N ALA A 83 -8.03 -10.11 -17.58
CA ALA A 83 -8.44 -8.75 -17.91
C ALA A 83 -9.97 -8.65 -17.85
N ASP A 84 -10.55 -7.46 -18.00
CA ASP A 84 -12.00 -7.35 -18.15
C ASP A 84 -12.40 -7.75 -19.58
N LEU A 85 -13.25 -8.76 -19.67
CA LEU A 85 -13.65 -9.41 -20.92
C LEU A 85 -15.13 -9.22 -21.19
N ARG A 86 -15.48 -8.84 -22.43
CA ARG A 86 -16.81 -9.01 -22.96
C ARG A 86 -16.91 -10.42 -23.54
N LEU A 87 -17.76 -11.25 -22.97
CA LEU A 87 -17.96 -12.62 -23.43
C LEU A 87 -18.57 -12.66 -24.83
N VAL A 88 -17.99 -13.46 -25.71
CA VAL A 88 -18.44 -13.70 -27.08
C VAL A 88 -19.12 -15.06 -27.16
N GLU A 89 -18.57 -16.05 -26.49
CA GLU A 89 -19.10 -17.41 -26.40
C GLU A 89 -18.95 -17.92 -24.96
N SER A 90 -19.93 -18.63 -24.43
CA SER A 90 -19.90 -19.24 -23.12
C SER A 90 -20.64 -20.56 -23.11
N ARG A 91 -20.10 -21.57 -22.38
CA ARG A 91 -20.73 -22.86 -22.12
C ARG A 91 -20.68 -23.11 -20.62
N ASP A 92 -21.83 -23.01 -19.98
CA ASP A 92 -22.03 -23.25 -18.56
C ASP A 92 -21.01 -22.52 -17.68
N LEU A 93 -20.56 -21.33 -18.11
CA LEU A 93 -19.54 -20.57 -17.42
C LEU A 93 -20.04 -20.08 -16.08
N GLN A 94 -19.32 -20.44 -15.01
CA GLN A 94 -19.51 -19.89 -13.67
C GLN A 94 -18.22 -19.25 -13.17
N VAL A 95 -18.35 -18.06 -12.62
CA VAL A 95 -17.21 -17.25 -12.15
C VAL A 95 -17.45 -16.81 -10.71
N SER A 96 -16.47 -17.05 -9.85
CA SER A 96 -16.46 -16.52 -8.50
C SER A 96 -16.04 -15.06 -8.54
N GLU A 97 -16.97 -14.17 -8.24
CA GLU A 97 -16.77 -12.71 -8.23
C GLU A 97 -16.73 -12.14 -6.81
N SER A 98 -16.51 -12.98 -5.82
CA SER A 98 -16.54 -12.60 -4.39
C SER A 98 -15.63 -11.42 -4.04
N ALA A 99 -14.50 -11.29 -4.74
CA ALA A 99 -13.58 -10.17 -4.55
C ALA A 99 -14.13 -8.81 -5.02
N LEU A 100 -15.13 -8.80 -5.92
CA LEU A 100 -15.75 -7.61 -6.47
C LEU A 100 -17.14 -7.33 -5.87
N THR A 101 -17.93 -8.38 -5.68
CA THR A 101 -19.33 -8.27 -5.27
C THR A 101 -19.55 -8.59 -3.79
N GLY A 102 -18.59 -9.25 -3.15
CA GLY A 102 -18.73 -9.78 -1.79
C GLY A 102 -19.58 -11.05 -1.69
N GLU A 103 -20.16 -11.55 -2.80
CA GLU A 103 -21.00 -12.73 -2.82
C GLU A 103 -20.19 -14.01 -2.95
N SER A 104 -20.44 -15.01 -2.09
CA SER A 104 -19.69 -16.27 -2.08
C SER A 104 -20.09 -17.24 -3.19
N LEU A 105 -21.31 -17.12 -3.73
CA LEU A 105 -21.80 -18.01 -4.78
C LEU A 105 -21.22 -17.62 -6.14
N PRO A 106 -20.77 -18.60 -6.94
CA PRO A 106 -20.37 -18.32 -8.30
C PRO A 106 -21.55 -17.80 -9.14
N VAL A 107 -21.26 -16.80 -9.97
CA VAL A 107 -22.24 -16.19 -10.87
C VAL A 107 -22.20 -16.91 -12.20
N GLN A 108 -23.37 -17.34 -12.68
CA GLN A 108 -23.49 -17.89 -14.02
C GLN A 108 -23.42 -16.77 -15.06
N LYS A 109 -22.55 -16.95 -16.05
CA LYS A 109 -22.31 -15.99 -17.12
C LYS A 109 -22.90 -16.46 -18.43
N GLU A 110 -23.39 -15.52 -19.22
CA GLU A 110 -24.07 -15.79 -20.49
C GLU A 110 -23.65 -14.77 -21.56
N ALA A 111 -22.94 -15.24 -22.57
CA ALA A 111 -22.42 -14.40 -23.65
C ALA A 111 -23.49 -13.76 -24.53
N SER A 112 -24.62 -14.49 -24.76
CA SER A 112 -25.74 -14.06 -25.60
C SER A 112 -26.52 -12.87 -25.04
N LEU A 113 -26.36 -12.57 -23.75
CA LEU A 113 -27.13 -11.55 -23.08
C LEU A 113 -26.75 -10.15 -23.57
N ILE A 114 -27.74 -9.39 -24.00
CA ILE A 114 -27.57 -7.98 -24.36
C ILE A 114 -28.17 -7.12 -23.27
N ILE A 115 -27.31 -6.34 -22.59
CA ILE A 115 -27.73 -5.43 -21.54
C ILE A 115 -27.95 -4.06 -22.17
N THR A 116 -29.20 -3.58 -22.16
CA THR A 116 -29.62 -2.34 -22.83
C THR A 116 -29.67 -1.13 -21.91
N HIS A 117 -29.49 -1.32 -20.61
CA HIS A 117 -29.51 -0.25 -19.60
C HIS A 117 -28.36 -0.44 -18.62
N ASP A 118 -28.02 0.61 -17.88
CA ASP A 118 -26.94 0.53 -16.89
C ASP A 118 -27.41 -0.34 -15.70
N VAL A 119 -26.64 -1.41 -15.45
CA VAL A 119 -26.88 -2.36 -14.37
C VAL A 119 -25.65 -2.43 -13.47
N GLY A 120 -25.87 -2.82 -12.22
CA GLY A 120 -24.79 -3.05 -11.28
C GLY A 120 -23.78 -4.09 -11.79
N LEU A 121 -22.58 -4.04 -11.25
CA LEU A 121 -21.46 -4.90 -11.68
C LEU A 121 -21.82 -6.39 -11.60
N ALA A 122 -22.49 -6.81 -10.51
CA ALA A 122 -22.93 -8.19 -10.29
C ALA A 122 -23.94 -8.69 -11.32
N ASP A 123 -24.72 -7.79 -11.93
CA ASP A 123 -25.77 -8.12 -12.89
C ASP A 123 -25.27 -8.17 -14.35
N ARG A 124 -24.02 -7.77 -14.59
CA ARG A 124 -23.40 -7.83 -15.92
C ARG A 124 -22.96 -9.25 -16.25
N LYS A 125 -23.92 -10.14 -16.50
CA LYS A 125 -23.69 -11.57 -16.77
C LYS A 125 -22.95 -11.85 -18.08
N ASN A 126 -22.88 -10.90 -18.98
CA ASN A 126 -22.16 -10.99 -20.24
C ASN A 126 -20.69 -10.54 -20.16
N MET A 127 -20.20 -10.28 -18.95
CA MET A 127 -18.86 -9.83 -18.65
C MET A 127 -18.14 -10.78 -17.70
N ALA A 128 -16.83 -10.90 -17.84
CA ALA A 128 -15.95 -11.52 -16.85
C ALA A 128 -14.86 -10.51 -16.46
N TYR A 129 -14.60 -10.39 -15.16
CA TYR A 129 -13.75 -9.34 -14.63
C TYR A 129 -12.40 -9.88 -14.18
N THR A 130 -11.37 -9.06 -14.34
CA THR A 130 -10.00 -9.42 -13.95
C THR A 130 -9.91 -9.90 -12.49
N SER A 131 -8.99 -10.83 -12.26
CA SER A 131 -8.71 -11.44 -10.93
C SER A 131 -9.81 -12.33 -10.36
N THR A 132 -10.96 -12.48 -11.01
CA THR A 132 -12.00 -13.44 -10.65
C THR A 132 -11.60 -14.86 -11.08
N LEU A 133 -12.19 -15.88 -10.47
CA LEU A 133 -11.87 -17.29 -10.73
C LEU A 133 -12.98 -17.98 -11.50
N VAL A 134 -12.64 -18.62 -12.60
CA VAL A 134 -13.57 -19.52 -13.32
C VAL A 134 -13.71 -20.80 -12.51
N THR A 135 -14.90 -21.05 -11.96
CA THR A 135 -15.19 -22.23 -11.13
C THR A 135 -15.71 -23.40 -11.95
N TYR A 136 -16.42 -23.13 -13.03
CA TYR A 136 -16.99 -24.16 -13.91
C TYR A 136 -17.17 -23.64 -15.34
N GLY A 137 -17.20 -24.56 -16.32
CA GLY A 137 -17.44 -24.25 -17.72
C GLY A 137 -16.26 -23.66 -18.46
N GLN A 138 -16.56 -23.09 -19.63
CA GLN A 138 -15.56 -22.46 -20.51
C GLN A 138 -16.19 -21.29 -21.25
N ALA A 139 -15.35 -20.35 -21.68
CA ALA A 139 -15.79 -19.20 -22.45
C ALA A 139 -14.69 -18.64 -23.35
N MET A 140 -15.12 -17.80 -24.27
CA MET A 140 -14.26 -16.95 -25.07
C MET A 140 -14.76 -15.51 -24.92
N GLY A 141 -13.84 -14.56 -24.71
CA GLY A 141 -14.17 -13.16 -24.55
C GLY A 141 -13.13 -12.24 -25.17
N VAL A 142 -13.56 -11.05 -25.53
CA VAL A 142 -12.70 -9.99 -26.03
C VAL A 142 -12.26 -9.11 -24.86
N VAL A 143 -10.98 -8.81 -24.79
CA VAL A 143 -10.42 -7.86 -23.82
C VAL A 143 -10.96 -6.46 -24.10
N ILE A 144 -11.62 -5.86 -23.13
CA ILE A 144 -12.15 -4.49 -23.23
C ILE A 144 -11.41 -3.49 -22.34
N ALA A 145 -10.83 -3.97 -21.22
CA ALA A 145 -10.05 -3.14 -20.32
C ALA A 145 -8.90 -3.95 -19.70
N ILE A 146 -7.77 -3.28 -19.45
CA ILE A 146 -6.56 -3.85 -18.87
C ILE A 146 -6.01 -2.93 -17.76
N GLY A 147 -5.23 -3.47 -16.83
CA GLY A 147 -4.54 -2.71 -15.79
C GLY A 147 -5.48 -1.78 -15.00
N ASP A 148 -5.11 -0.52 -14.93
CA ASP A 148 -5.83 0.51 -14.15
C ASP A 148 -7.22 0.85 -14.72
N THR A 149 -7.51 0.50 -15.98
CA THR A 149 -8.81 0.74 -16.60
C THR A 149 -9.84 -0.36 -16.32
N THR A 150 -9.42 -1.49 -15.74
CA THR A 150 -10.32 -2.55 -15.27
C THR A 150 -11.14 -2.11 -14.06
N GLU A 151 -12.23 -2.80 -13.75
CA GLU A 151 -13.03 -2.50 -12.55
C GLU A 151 -12.20 -2.64 -11.26
N ILE A 152 -11.36 -3.67 -11.15
CA ILE A 152 -10.41 -3.79 -10.02
C ILE A 152 -9.36 -2.68 -10.04
N GLY A 153 -8.86 -2.30 -11.21
CA GLY A 153 -7.92 -1.20 -11.37
C GLY A 153 -8.48 0.12 -10.86
N ARG A 154 -9.74 0.44 -11.22
CA ARG A 154 -10.45 1.63 -10.72
C ARG A 154 -10.61 1.63 -9.20
N ILE A 155 -10.97 0.48 -8.61
CA ILE A 155 -11.04 0.32 -7.15
C ILE A 155 -9.66 0.56 -6.53
N SER A 156 -8.61 -0.01 -7.11
CA SER A 156 -7.23 0.18 -6.65
C SER A 156 -6.79 1.64 -6.70
N GLN A 157 -7.12 2.37 -7.76
CA GLN A 157 -6.86 3.80 -7.88
C GLN A 157 -7.61 4.61 -6.81
N LEU A 158 -8.89 4.32 -6.57
CA LEU A 158 -9.65 4.98 -5.50
C LEU A 158 -9.02 4.74 -4.12
N ILE A 159 -8.51 3.54 -3.88
CA ILE A 159 -7.80 3.21 -2.63
C ILE A 159 -6.45 3.94 -2.56
N SER A 160 -5.69 4.01 -3.65
CA SER A 160 -4.37 4.65 -3.69
C SER A 160 -4.45 6.18 -3.57
N THR A 161 -5.51 6.79 -4.09
CA THR A 161 -5.78 8.23 -3.95
C THR A 161 -6.41 8.59 -2.61
N ALA A 162 -6.94 7.61 -1.86
CA ALA A 162 -7.38 7.85 -0.49
C ALA A 162 -6.17 8.29 0.34
N ARG A 163 -6.25 9.52 0.87
CA ARG A 163 -5.21 10.10 1.73
C ARG A 163 -4.83 9.09 2.81
N GLU A 164 -3.55 8.80 2.93
CA GLU A 164 -3.05 8.04 4.08
C GLU A 164 -3.41 8.80 5.35
N LEU A 165 -4.35 8.24 6.10
CA LEU A 165 -4.72 8.81 7.39
C LEU A 165 -3.54 8.64 8.33
N GLU A 166 -3.04 9.75 8.85
CA GLU A 166 -2.02 9.73 9.89
C GLU A 166 -2.53 8.93 11.09
N THR A 167 -1.72 8.01 11.57
CA THR A 167 -2.06 7.24 12.78
C THR A 167 -2.10 8.14 14.03
N PRO A 168 -2.82 7.75 15.08
CA PRO A 168 -2.84 8.47 16.34
C PRO A 168 -1.44 8.72 16.91
N LEU A 169 -0.52 7.76 16.79
CA LEU A 169 0.87 7.88 17.22
C LEU A 169 1.61 8.94 16.41
N THR A 170 1.50 8.89 15.08
CA THR A 170 2.17 9.86 14.20
C THR A 170 1.73 11.29 14.55
N ARG A 171 0.42 11.51 14.76
CA ARG A 171 -0.08 12.84 15.19
C ARG A 171 0.48 13.27 16.54
N LYS A 172 0.57 12.35 17.52
CA LYS A 172 1.14 12.66 18.84
C LYS A 172 2.62 13.01 18.75
N ILE A 173 3.39 12.27 17.93
CA ILE A 173 4.81 12.52 17.70
C ILE A 173 5.00 13.87 17.01
N THR A 174 4.23 14.18 15.97
CA THR A 174 4.27 15.48 15.27
C THR A 174 3.95 16.63 16.23
N ARG A 175 2.89 16.49 17.03
CA ARG A 175 2.54 17.50 18.06
C ARG A 175 3.64 17.68 19.10
N PHE A 176 4.20 16.58 19.59
CA PHE A 176 5.32 16.62 20.53
C PHE A 176 6.55 17.29 19.89
N GLY A 177 6.85 16.99 18.63
CA GLY A 177 7.92 17.66 17.87
C GLY A 177 7.73 19.16 17.77
N HIS A 178 6.51 19.65 17.53
CA HIS A 178 6.22 21.09 17.51
C HIS A 178 6.40 21.73 18.90
N ILE A 179 5.95 21.06 19.96
CA ILE A 179 6.13 21.56 21.33
C ILE A 179 7.62 21.68 21.65
N LEU A 180 8.40 20.66 21.33
CA LEU A 180 9.85 20.68 21.50
C LEU A 180 10.52 21.78 20.69
N LEU A 181 10.11 21.95 19.42
CA LEU A 181 10.64 23.01 18.56
C LEU A 181 10.46 24.39 19.19
N TYR A 182 9.24 24.71 19.67
CA TYR A 182 8.98 25.99 20.31
C TYR A 182 9.73 26.14 21.64
N ALA A 183 9.84 25.07 22.44
CA ALA A 183 10.61 25.09 23.69
C ALA A 183 12.11 25.34 23.43
N ILE A 184 12.68 24.65 22.42
CA ILE A 184 14.09 24.82 22.02
C ILE A 184 14.34 26.23 21.50
N LEU A 185 13.47 26.76 20.64
CA LEU A 185 13.59 28.13 20.13
C LEU A 185 13.48 29.16 21.25
N GLY A 186 12.56 28.94 22.20
CA GLY A 186 12.44 29.80 23.38
C GLY A 186 13.70 29.78 24.23
N LEU A 187 14.24 28.59 24.52
CA LEU A 187 15.46 28.42 25.29
C LEU A 187 16.68 29.06 24.62
N ALA A 188 16.84 28.82 23.31
CA ALA A 188 17.90 29.41 22.51
C ALA A 188 17.81 30.95 22.46
N SER A 189 16.58 31.50 22.37
CA SER A 189 16.34 32.93 22.39
C SER A 189 16.70 33.55 23.76
N VAL A 190 16.38 32.86 24.87
CA VAL A 190 16.78 33.29 26.22
C VAL A 190 18.29 33.25 26.39
N ALA A 191 18.94 32.16 25.91
CA ALA A 191 20.40 32.05 25.98
C ALA A 191 21.08 33.15 25.18
N PHE A 192 20.61 33.45 23.98
CA PHE A 192 21.10 34.56 23.14
C PHE A 192 20.94 35.90 23.84
N LEU A 193 19.80 36.16 24.46
CA LEU A 193 19.51 37.40 25.18
C LEU A 193 20.44 37.56 26.41
N VAL A 194 20.62 36.49 27.17
CA VAL A 194 21.51 36.48 28.34
C VAL A 194 22.94 36.77 27.92
N ASP A 195 23.46 36.08 26.90
CA ASP A 195 24.82 36.29 26.43
C ASP A 195 25.06 37.71 25.90
N THR A 196 24.06 38.31 25.24
CA THR A 196 24.10 39.72 24.78
C THR A 196 24.08 40.69 25.97
N LEU A 197 23.31 40.43 27.04
CA LEU A 197 23.30 41.23 28.26
C LEU A 197 24.66 41.18 28.99
N TYR A 198 25.35 40.05 28.94
CA TYR A 198 26.72 39.91 29.46
C TYR A 198 27.79 40.50 28.52
N LYS A 199 27.39 41.23 27.49
CA LYS A 199 28.26 41.92 26.52
C LYS A 199 29.21 40.99 25.76
N LYS A 200 28.85 39.73 25.55
CA LYS A 200 29.59 38.85 24.64
C LYS A 200 29.46 39.32 23.21
N PRO A 201 30.44 39.04 22.34
CA PRO A 201 30.29 39.31 20.90
C PRO A 201 29.02 38.68 20.36
N LEU A 202 28.30 39.40 19.52
CA LEU A 202 27.02 38.91 18.92
C LEU A 202 27.19 37.59 18.18
N THR A 203 28.36 37.41 17.54
CA THR A 203 28.72 36.16 16.87
C THR A 203 28.76 34.97 17.81
N ASP A 204 29.39 35.14 18.98
CA ASP A 204 29.56 34.08 19.97
C ASP A 204 28.23 33.75 20.67
N ALA A 205 27.43 34.75 20.99
CA ALA A 205 26.09 34.58 21.55
C ALA A 205 25.17 33.84 20.56
N PHE A 206 25.26 34.19 19.26
CA PHE A 206 24.48 33.53 18.21
C PHE A 206 24.91 32.06 18.02
N MET A 207 26.22 31.81 17.99
CA MET A 207 26.75 30.45 17.86
C MET A 207 26.36 29.57 19.07
N ALA A 208 26.43 30.10 20.28
CA ALA A 208 26.01 29.41 21.49
C ALA A 208 24.52 29.04 21.44
N ALA A 209 23.67 29.98 21.01
CA ALA A 209 22.24 29.72 20.87
C ALA A 209 21.92 28.65 19.78
N ILE A 210 22.62 28.67 18.64
CA ILE A 210 22.48 27.65 17.61
C ILE A 210 22.95 26.29 18.12
N THR A 211 24.10 26.23 18.74
CA THR A 211 24.66 24.98 19.31
C THR A 211 23.69 24.35 20.32
N LEU A 212 23.11 25.17 21.19
CA LEU A 212 22.10 24.75 22.15
C LEU A 212 20.87 24.20 21.42
N ALA A 213 20.38 24.92 20.40
CA ALA A 213 19.21 24.50 19.64
C ALA A 213 19.43 23.17 18.92
N VAL A 214 20.58 22.99 18.25
CA VAL A 214 20.93 21.75 17.53
C VAL A 214 21.11 20.58 18.50
N SER A 215 21.80 20.78 19.61
CA SER A 215 22.04 19.73 20.61
C SER A 215 20.77 19.26 21.31
N ALA A 216 19.74 20.09 21.36
CA ALA A 216 18.48 19.78 22.02
C ALA A 216 17.51 18.98 21.14
N ILE A 217 17.80 18.77 19.84
CA ILE A 217 16.96 18.00 18.93
C ILE A 217 17.10 16.51 19.23
N PRO A 218 15.99 15.81 19.58
CA PRO A 218 16.03 14.37 19.88
C PRO A 218 16.12 13.53 18.61
N GLU A 219 17.27 13.46 17.97
CA GLU A 219 17.48 12.74 16.71
C GLU A 219 17.17 11.23 16.80
N GLY A 220 17.24 10.65 18.00
CA GLY A 220 16.94 9.23 18.23
C GLY A 220 15.45 8.89 18.24
N LEU A 221 14.54 9.86 18.34
CA LEU A 221 13.11 9.59 18.50
C LEU A 221 12.50 8.87 17.29
N PRO A 222 12.70 9.30 16.03
CA PRO A 222 12.18 8.59 14.86
C PRO A 222 12.75 7.16 14.74
N ALA A 223 14.03 6.98 15.01
CA ALA A 223 14.68 5.68 14.99
C ALA A 223 14.11 4.74 16.05
N ALA A 224 13.92 5.20 17.28
CA ALA A 224 13.34 4.42 18.36
C ALA A 224 11.91 3.97 18.02
N VAL A 225 11.07 4.86 17.48
CA VAL A 225 9.71 4.52 17.04
C VAL A 225 9.73 3.46 15.94
N THR A 226 10.57 3.62 14.93
CA THR A 226 10.70 2.65 13.83
C THR A 226 11.13 1.28 14.33
N ILE A 227 12.09 1.21 15.25
CA ILE A 227 12.55 -0.05 15.86
C ILE A 227 11.42 -0.72 16.63
N ILE A 228 10.68 0.03 17.46
CA ILE A 228 9.56 -0.53 18.24
C ILE A 228 8.48 -1.08 17.32
N LEU A 229 8.10 -0.35 16.27
CA LEU A 229 7.12 -0.81 15.27
C LEU A 229 7.62 -2.05 14.52
N ALA A 230 8.90 -2.11 14.14
CA ALA A 230 9.50 -3.26 13.48
C ALA A 230 9.48 -4.52 14.37
N ILE A 231 9.74 -4.38 15.67
CA ILE A 231 9.60 -5.47 16.64
C ILE A 231 8.14 -5.94 16.73
N GLY A 232 7.18 -5.00 16.73
CA GLY A 232 5.75 -5.29 16.70
C GLY A 232 5.36 -6.12 15.46
N VAL A 233 5.77 -5.67 14.26
CA VAL A 233 5.55 -6.40 12.99
C VAL A 233 6.14 -7.80 13.05
N SER A 234 7.38 -7.95 13.53
CA SER A 234 8.03 -9.26 13.66
C SER A 234 7.26 -10.22 14.56
N ARG A 235 6.74 -9.73 15.70
CA ARG A 235 5.90 -10.54 16.61
C ARG A 235 4.58 -10.96 15.96
N MET A 236 3.93 -10.06 15.20
CA MET A 236 2.69 -10.34 14.49
C MET A 236 2.90 -11.33 13.36
N ALA A 237 3.99 -11.20 12.59
CA ALA A 237 4.36 -12.12 11.53
C ALA A 237 4.56 -13.56 12.04
N ARG A 238 5.17 -13.73 13.22
CA ARG A 238 5.28 -15.05 13.89
C ARG A 238 3.93 -15.65 14.26
N ARG A 239 2.91 -14.82 14.44
CA ARG A 239 1.52 -15.24 14.67
C ARG A 239 0.67 -15.30 13.40
N ARG A 240 1.31 -15.34 12.23
CA ARG A 240 0.69 -15.41 10.90
C ARG A 240 -0.18 -14.21 10.54
N ALA A 241 0.04 -13.06 11.20
CA ALA A 241 -0.59 -11.80 10.83
C ALA A 241 0.35 -11.04 9.88
N ILE A 242 -0.10 -10.81 8.64
CA ILE A 242 0.68 -10.08 7.62
C ILE A 242 0.38 -8.60 7.75
N ILE A 243 1.39 -7.82 8.11
CA ILE A 243 1.31 -6.37 8.20
C ILE A 243 2.01 -5.75 7.00
N ARG A 244 1.27 -4.99 6.20
CA ARG A 244 1.80 -4.32 4.99
C ARG A 244 2.42 -2.95 5.28
N LYS A 245 1.99 -2.27 6.34
CA LYS A 245 2.47 -0.94 6.72
C LYS A 245 2.86 -0.92 8.20
N LEU A 246 4.07 -0.44 8.52
CA LEU A 246 4.57 -0.37 9.91
C LEU A 246 3.60 0.34 10.86
N PRO A 247 3.00 1.49 10.50
CA PRO A 247 2.06 2.19 11.39
C PRO A 247 0.79 1.40 11.72
N ALA A 248 0.41 0.39 10.91
CA ALA A 248 -0.78 -0.42 11.16
C ALA A 248 -0.72 -1.24 12.46
N VAL A 249 0.49 -1.57 12.94
CA VAL A 249 0.69 -2.28 14.22
C VAL A 249 0.18 -1.46 15.40
N GLU A 250 0.45 -0.16 15.40
CA GLU A 250 -0.01 0.75 16.45
C GLU A 250 -1.51 0.94 16.39
N THR A 251 -2.07 1.09 15.18
CA THR A 251 -3.50 1.26 14.98
C THR A 251 -4.28 0.08 15.57
N LEU A 252 -3.82 -1.17 15.39
CA LEU A 252 -4.45 -2.35 15.97
C LEU A 252 -4.50 -2.29 17.50
N GLY A 253 -3.47 -1.77 18.15
CA GLY A 253 -3.41 -1.62 19.61
C GLY A 253 -4.31 -0.52 20.18
N SER A 254 -4.74 0.43 19.36
CA SER A 254 -5.51 1.61 19.75
C SER A 254 -6.94 1.65 19.19
N THR A 255 -7.36 0.62 18.44
CA THR A 255 -8.71 0.54 17.87
C THR A 255 -9.77 0.32 18.96
N THR A 256 -10.85 1.08 18.86
CA THR A 256 -12.04 0.93 19.70
C THR A 256 -13.20 0.28 18.94
N ILE A 257 -13.16 0.30 17.61
CA ILE A 257 -14.18 -0.26 16.73
C ILE A 257 -13.49 -1.08 15.66
N ILE A 258 -13.95 -2.32 15.46
CA ILE A 258 -13.48 -3.21 14.40
C ILE A 258 -14.64 -3.43 13.43
N CYS A 259 -14.47 -2.97 12.18
CA CYS A 259 -15.37 -3.28 11.08
C CYS A 259 -14.79 -4.46 10.31
N SER A 260 -15.51 -5.58 10.27
CA SER A 260 -15.06 -6.79 9.59
C SER A 260 -16.00 -7.15 8.46
N ASP A 261 -15.45 -7.54 7.32
CA ASP A 261 -16.23 -8.17 6.26
C ASP A 261 -16.64 -9.60 6.69
N LYS A 262 -17.78 -10.07 6.17
CA LYS A 262 -18.30 -11.41 6.44
C LYS A 262 -17.56 -12.46 5.61
N THR A 263 -17.54 -12.24 4.29
CA THR A 263 -17.15 -13.27 3.31
C THR A 263 -15.64 -13.40 3.20
N GLY A 264 -15.09 -14.58 3.48
CA GLY A 264 -13.64 -14.83 3.44
C GLY A 264 -12.86 -14.23 4.60
N THR A 265 -13.52 -13.52 5.55
CA THR A 265 -12.92 -12.96 6.76
C THR A 265 -13.52 -13.62 8.02
N LEU A 266 -14.81 -13.49 8.24
CA LEU A 266 -15.53 -14.20 9.32
C LEU A 266 -15.92 -15.62 8.89
N THR A 267 -16.07 -15.84 7.61
CA THR A 267 -16.36 -17.13 6.99
C THR A 267 -15.20 -17.56 6.10
N GLN A 268 -15.16 -18.84 5.74
CA GLN A 268 -14.11 -19.41 4.88
C GLN A 268 -14.35 -19.21 3.37
N ASN A 269 -15.42 -18.50 2.99
CA ASN A 269 -15.87 -18.39 1.59
C ASN A 269 -16.06 -19.78 0.92
N GLN A 270 -16.54 -20.75 1.69
CA GLN A 270 -16.79 -22.12 1.25
C GLN A 270 -18.16 -22.57 1.75
N MET A 271 -18.89 -23.23 0.87
CA MET A 271 -20.15 -23.88 1.23
C MET A 271 -19.87 -25.31 1.71
N ALA A 272 -20.44 -25.68 2.84
CA ALA A 272 -20.36 -27.02 3.39
C ALA A 272 -21.76 -27.60 3.62
N VAL A 273 -21.94 -28.83 3.22
CA VAL A 273 -23.19 -29.57 3.51
C VAL A 273 -23.27 -29.87 5.00
N GLN A 274 -24.26 -29.32 5.69
CA GLN A 274 -24.49 -29.51 7.12
C GLN A 274 -25.46 -30.65 7.40
N GLN A 275 -26.46 -30.85 6.52
CA GLN A 275 -27.48 -31.83 6.69
C GLN A 275 -27.99 -32.33 5.33
N ILE A 276 -28.20 -33.63 5.23
CA ILE A 276 -28.87 -34.29 4.09
C ILE A 276 -30.16 -34.91 4.65
N ILE A 277 -31.28 -34.48 4.09
CA ILE A 277 -32.60 -35.10 4.42
C ILE A 277 -32.98 -35.94 3.20
N ALA A 278 -32.97 -37.27 3.35
CA ALA A 278 -33.53 -38.19 2.37
C ALA A 278 -35.00 -38.41 2.73
N GLY A 279 -35.86 -38.20 1.75
CA GLY A 279 -37.30 -38.44 1.92
C GLY A 279 -37.59 -39.91 2.28
N GLU A 280 -38.67 -40.14 3.00
CA GLU A 280 -39.27 -41.46 3.18
C GLU A 280 -39.80 -42.03 1.85
#